data_29f12e849eff606ce55efedc193c9421
#
_entry.id   29f12e849eff606ce55efedc193c9421
#
_cell.length_a   1.000
_cell.length_b   1.000
_cell.length_c   1.000
_cell.angle_alpha   90.00
_cell.angle_beta   90.00
_cell.angle_gamma   90.00
#
_symmetry.space_group_name_H-M   'P 1'
#
loop_
_entity.id
_entity.type
_entity.pdbx_description
1 polymer ?
#
loop_
_entity_poly.entity_id
_entity_poly.type
_entity_poly.pdbx_seq_one_letter_code
_entity_poly.pdbx_strand_id
1 'polypeptide(L)'
;TSPFPGGGVSPFPAVPQAPPLVPEPLPAPPLVPQFTPESAPPLAAVPGAGPASLEEIVRIAHDKGHSDVHLGIGEEPRYRARGEMVRTGWPVTDAATFSRWLREIMSPAEIDSFQRDKEYDGSHAFSFVRVRINLLDSLRGQAMVLRLIPQKIASLEELNLPVVLQELASRPKGLILVTGPTGSGKSTTLAAMIDWINSNMARHILTIEDPVEFVHESRQSLVRHREVGQHTKVFHNALRAALREDPDVILIGEIRDQETLATAIEASQTGHLVFGTLHTNSAVKTIERILGMYPAAEQEAIRRSVSESLLGVVAQGLLKTSDGKRCAYHDILINTDACKDYILRGDLESIEEIMGRSGFDGMQTANQALQKLVEDGRCSADDALAQSLKPNELAQALRGRT
;
A
#
# COMPACT_ATOMS: atom_id res chain seq x y z
N THR A 1 54.14 -25.62 -49.39
CA THR A 1 53.86 -25.96 -50.75
C THR A 1 52.36 -26.26 -50.88
N SER A 2 51.67 -25.34 -51.50
CA SER A 2 50.31 -25.45 -52.13
C SER A 2 50.29 -26.55 -53.15
N PRO A 3 49.12 -26.84 -53.82
CA PRO A 3 47.79 -26.21 -53.81
C PRO A 3 46.62 -27.20 -53.87
N PHE A 4 45.42 -26.72 -53.64
CA PHE A 4 44.18 -27.37 -54.07
C PHE A 4 43.76 -26.83 -55.44
N PRO A 5 43.22 -27.66 -56.34
CA PRO A 5 42.44 -27.18 -57.47
C PRO A 5 40.93 -27.48 -57.38
N GLY A 6 40.18 -26.50 -57.68
CA GLY A 6 39.16 -26.43 -58.72
C GLY A 6 37.88 -27.17 -58.62
N GLY A 7 36.76 -26.40 -58.56
CA GLY A 7 35.69 -26.37 -59.56
C GLY A 7 34.66 -27.50 -59.55
N GLY A 8 33.49 -27.15 -59.15
CA GLY A 8 32.28 -27.93 -59.45
C GLY A 8 31.05 -27.02 -59.44
N VAL A 9 30.72 -26.50 -60.61
CA VAL A 9 29.49 -25.72 -60.86
C VAL A 9 28.33 -26.70 -60.92
N SER A 10 27.34 -26.52 -60.06
CA SER A 10 26.07 -27.20 -60.13
C SER A 10 25.01 -26.27 -60.79
N PRO A 11 24.32 -26.68 -61.79
CA PRO A 11 23.30 -25.87 -62.44
C PRO A 11 21.96 -26.06 -61.75
N PHE A 12 21.53 -25.08 -60.96
CA PHE A 12 20.14 -24.95 -60.61
C PHE A 12 19.42 -24.07 -61.64
N PRO A 13 18.24 -24.44 -62.11
CA PRO A 13 17.45 -23.62 -63.04
C PRO A 13 16.96 -22.38 -62.33
N ALA A 14 17.00 -21.24 -63.03
CA ALA A 14 16.51 -19.96 -62.57
C ALA A 14 15.00 -20.01 -62.28
N VAL A 15 14.61 -19.64 -61.08
CA VAL A 15 13.21 -19.42 -60.66
C VAL A 15 12.75 -18.10 -61.29
N PRO A 16 11.59 -18.06 -61.99
CA PRO A 16 11.05 -16.82 -62.52
C PRO A 16 10.75 -15.83 -61.37
N GLN A 17 11.26 -14.62 -61.48
CA GLN A 17 10.88 -13.53 -60.58
C GLN A 17 9.41 -13.15 -60.84
N ALA A 18 8.61 -13.22 -59.76
CA ALA A 18 7.25 -12.67 -59.78
C ALA A 18 7.31 -11.12 -59.88
N PRO A 19 6.38 -10.49 -60.57
CA PRO A 19 6.32 -9.02 -60.64
C PRO A 19 6.10 -8.41 -59.26
N PRO A 20 6.62 -7.18 -59.02
CA PRO A 20 6.44 -6.53 -57.74
C PRO A 20 4.96 -6.30 -57.45
N LEU A 21 4.54 -6.79 -56.27
CA LEU A 21 3.22 -6.51 -55.73
C LEU A 21 3.16 -5.00 -55.42
N VAL A 22 2.30 -4.29 -56.14
CA VAL A 22 1.92 -2.93 -55.79
C VAL A 22 1.04 -3.04 -54.54
N PRO A 23 1.38 -2.42 -53.43
CA PRO A 23 0.52 -2.47 -52.25
C PRO A 23 -0.81 -1.80 -52.55
N GLU A 24 -1.91 -2.52 -52.36
CA GLU A 24 -3.24 -1.93 -52.33
C GLU A 24 -3.31 -0.86 -51.22
N PRO A 25 -3.94 0.27 -51.49
CA PRO A 25 -4.14 1.27 -50.45
C PRO A 25 -5.00 0.70 -49.33
N LEU A 26 -4.48 0.74 -48.09
CA LEU A 26 -5.21 0.36 -46.88
C LEU A 26 -6.55 1.11 -46.82
N PRO A 27 -7.65 0.44 -46.44
CA PRO A 27 -8.93 1.09 -46.28
C PRO A 27 -8.77 2.18 -45.21
N ALA A 28 -9.34 3.37 -45.45
CA ALA A 28 -9.35 4.47 -44.52
C ALA A 28 -9.91 4.00 -43.18
N PRO A 29 -9.31 4.41 -42.04
CA PRO A 29 -9.84 4.07 -40.73
C PRO A 29 -11.27 4.58 -40.59
N PRO A 30 -12.18 3.82 -39.94
CA PRO A 30 -13.54 4.25 -39.75
C PRO A 30 -13.53 5.61 -39.03
N LEU A 31 -14.34 6.55 -39.55
CA LEU A 31 -14.57 7.85 -38.93
C LEU A 31 -14.99 7.63 -37.47
N VAL A 32 -14.12 7.96 -36.57
CA VAL A 32 -14.47 8.07 -35.13
C VAL A 32 -15.59 9.11 -35.03
N PRO A 33 -16.74 8.79 -34.42
CA PRO A 33 -17.79 9.77 -34.23
C PRO A 33 -17.19 10.97 -33.49
N GLN A 34 -17.20 12.14 -34.11
CA GLN A 34 -16.92 13.38 -33.40
C GLN A 34 -18.05 13.55 -32.40
N PHE A 35 -17.75 13.30 -31.11
CA PHE A 35 -18.62 13.72 -30.03
C PHE A 35 -18.66 15.24 -30.06
N THR A 36 -19.67 15.80 -30.71
CA THR A 36 -20.10 17.15 -30.42
C THR A 36 -20.55 17.14 -28.97
N PRO A 37 -20.01 18.00 -28.10
CA PRO A 37 -20.53 18.09 -26.73
C PRO A 37 -21.96 18.63 -26.84
N GLU A 38 -22.92 17.73 -26.72
CA GLU A 38 -24.31 18.10 -26.52
C GLU A 38 -24.34 18.92 -25.21
N SER A 39 -24.69 20.18 -25.32
CA SER A 39 -24.75 21.12 -24.23
C SER A 39 -25.68 20.57 -23.16
N ALA A 40 -25.10 20.04 -22.07
CA ALA A 40 -25.87 19.77 -20.86
C ALA A 40 -26.59 21.09 -20.48
N PRO A 41 -27.87 21.03 -20.10
CA PRO A 41 -28.59 22.23 -19.72
C PRO A 41 -27.85 22.95 -18.60
N PRO A 42 -27.72 24.27 -18.63
CA PRO A 42 -27.06 25.02 -17.57
C PRO A 42 -27.84 24.79 -16.27
N LEU A 43 -27.29 24.00 -15.38
CA LEU A 43 -27.71 23.98 -13.99
C LEU A 43 -27.50 25.38 -13.45
N ALA A 44 -28.58 26.04 -13.07
CA ALA A 44 -28.55 27.31 -12.40
C ALA A 44 -27.69 27.21 -11.14
N ALA A 45 -26.41 27.57 -11.27
CA ALA A 45 -25.53 27.74 -10.14
C ALA A 45 -25.96 28.99 -9.40
N VAL A 46 -26.39 28.86 -8.18
CA VAL A 46 -26.35 29.96 -7.22
C VAL A 46 -24.87 30.24 -7.01
N PRO A 47 -24.33 31.43 -7.37
CA PRO A 47 -22.91 31.71 -7.21
C PRO A 47 -22.64 31.98 -5.73
N GLY A 48 -22.36 30.94 -4.96
CA GLY A 48 -21.60 31.08 -3.74
C GLY A 48 -20.14 31.28 -4.16
N ALA A 49 -19.53 32.40 -3.78
CA ALA A 49 -18.08 32.52 -3.90
C ALA A 49 -17.42 31.33 -3.24
N GLY A 50 -16.69 30.51 -4.00
CA GLY A 50 -15.94 29.39 -3.43
C GLY A 50 -14.87 29.91 -2.46
N PRO A 51 -14.32 29.03 -1.59
CA PRO A 51 -13.28 29.41 -0.64
C PRO A 51 -12.09 30.10 -1.33
N ALA A 52 -11.55 31.12 -0.66
CA ALA A 52 -10.48 31.94 -1.23
C ALA A 52 -9.13 31.22 -1.22
N SER A 53 -8.89 30.29 -0.30
CA SER A 53 -7.62 29.57 -0.10
C SER A 53 -7.79 28.06 -0.17
N LEU A 54 -6.69 27.36 -0.47
CA LEU A 54 -6.65 25.89 -0.41
C LEU A 54 -6.83 25.38 1.01
N GLU A 55 -6.23 26.06 1.99
CA GLU A 55 -6.38 25.72 3.41
C GLU A 55 -7.87 25.68 3.82
N GLU A 56 -8.67 26.66 3.38
CA GLU A 56 -10.11 26.70 3.69
C GLU A 56 -10.87 25.53 3.05
N ILE A 57 -10.52 25.16 1.81
CA ILE A 57 -11.10 23.99 1.12
C ILE A 57 -10.81 22.70 1.89
N VAL A 58 -9.56 22.52 2.33
CA VAL A 58 -9.13 21.35 3.10
C VAL A 58 -9.77 21.34 4.49
N ARG A 59 -9.94 22.49 5.13
CA ARG A 59 -10.61 22.64 6.43
C ARG A 59 -12.08 22.20 6.35
N ILE A 60 -12.79 22.63 5.31
CA ILE A 60 -14.17 22.20 5.08
C ILE A 60 -14.27 20.69 4.88
N ALA A 61 -13.30 20.10 4.14
CA ALA A 61 -13.23 18.65 3.96
C ALA A 61 -12.99 17.92 5.28
N HIS A 62 -12.04 18.40 6.08
CA HIS A 62 -11.72 17.87 7.40
C HIS A 62 -12.92 17.90 8.35
N ASP A 63 -13.56 19.06 8.50
CA ASP A 63 -14.67 19.26 9.43
C ASP A 63 -15.91 18.44 9.06
N LYS A 64 -16.10 18.14 7.76
CA LYS A 64 -17.17 17.27 7.25
C LYS A 64 -16.80 15.80 7.20
N GLY A 65 -15.58 15.41 7.56
CA GLY A 65 -15.09 14.04 7.53
C GLY A 65 -14.97 13.47 6.11
N HIS A 66 -14.64 14.30 5.13
CA HIS A 66 -14.33 13.85 3.77
C HIS A 66 -12.93 13.27 3.71
N SER A 67 -12.72 12.28 2.86
CA SER A 67 -11.42 11.60 2.74
C SER A 67 -10.46 12.25 1.76
N ASP A 68 -10.99 12.80 0.66
CA ASP A 68 -10.15 13.37 -0.39
C ASP A 68 -10.80 14.65 -0.96
N VAL A 69 -9.94 15.58 -1.42
CA VAL A 69 -10.30 16.79 -2.15
C VAL A 69 -9.77 16.66 -3.57
N HIS A 70 -10.62 16.85 -4.55
CA HIS A 70 -10.29 16.80 -5.98
C HIS A 70 -10.45 18.18 -6.59
N LEU A 71 -9.37 18.72 -7.14
CA LEU A 71 -9.29 20.05 -7.74
C LEU A 71 -8.63 19.94 -9.13
N GLY A 72 -9.09 20.72 -10.10
CA GLY A 72 -8.51 20.73 -11.43
C GLY A 72 -8.87 21.98 -12.21
N ILE A 73 -7.99 22.39 -13.11
CA ILE A 73 -8.25 23.50 -14.04
C ILE A 73 -9.41 23.12 -14.95
N GLY A 74 -10.39 24.00 -15.10
CA GLY A 74 -11.59 23.76 -15.91
C GLY A 74 -12.62 22.83 -15.26
N GLU A 75 -12.46 22.53 -13.96
CA GLU A 75 -13.34 21.65 -13.21
C GLU A 75 -13.88 22.31 -11.93
N GLU A 76 -15.09 21.92 -11.56
CA GLU A 76 -15.67 22.27 -10.25
C GLU A 76 -14.98 21.44 -9.17
N PRO A 77 -14.51 22.05 -8.05
CA PRO A 77 -13.98 21.33 -6.91
C PRO A 77 -14.94 20.23 -6.41
N ARG A 78 -14.39 19.10 -6.00
CA ARG A 78 -15.18 17.97 -5.48
C ARG A 78 -14.53 17.39 -4.24
N TYR A 79 -15.35 16.76 -3.43
CA TYR A 79 -14.93 15.97 -2.27
C TYR A 79 -15.24 14.49 -2.49
N ARG A 80 -14.48 13.64 -1.86
CA ARG A 80 -14.84 12.23 -1.69
C ARG A 80 -15.42 12.04 -0.29
N ALA A 81 -16.72 11.74 -0.23
CA ALA A 81 -17.45 11.51 1.00
C ALA A 81 -17.94 10.05 1.04
N ARG A 82 -17.50 9.26 2.01
CA ARG A 82 -17.89 7.84 2.17
C ARG A 82 -17.73 6.99 0.89
N GLY A 83 -16.71 7.31 0.08
CA GLY A 83 -16.42 6.64 -1.18
C GLY A 83 -17.05 7.27 -2.42
N GLU A 84 -18.00 8.19 -2.29
CA GLU A 84 -18.69 8.84 -3.38
C GLU A 84 -18.11 10.23 -3.70
N MET A 85 -18.17 10.64 -4.96
CA MET A 85 -17.75 11.98 -5.40
C MET A 85 -18.89 12.98 -5.20
N VAL A 86 -18.67 13.97 -4.35
CA VAL A 86 -19.65 15.00 -4.01
C VAL A 86 -19.23 16.34 -4.65
N ARG A 87 -20.14 16.98 -5.34
CA ARG A 87 -19.95 18.32 -5.93
C ARG A 87 -20.04 19.38 -4.83
N THR A 88 -19.23 20.42 -4.96
CA THR A 88 -19.25 21.54 -4.00
C THR A 88 -20.26 22.63 -4.35
N GLY A 89 -20.63 22.74 -5.63
CA GLY A 89 -21.41 23.88 -6.14
C GLY A 89 -20.58 25.15 -6.33
N TRP A 90 -19.26 25.08 -6.17
CA TRP A 90 -18.37 26.23 -6.34
C TRP A 90 -18.04 26.49 -7.80
N PRO A 91 -17.54 27.70 -8.13
CA PRO A 91 -17.12 28.02 -9.50
C PRO A 91 -16.07 27.04 -10.03
N VAL A 92 -16.08 26.89 -11.35
CA VAL A 92 -15.03 26.17 -12.08
C VAL A 92 -13.68 26.83 -11.82
N THR A 93 -12.69 26.04 -11.47
CA THR A 93 -11.33 26.50 -11.14
C THR A 93 -10.61 27.00 -12.40
N ASP A 94 -10.14 28.23 -12.39
CA ASP A 94 -9.28 28.77 -13.44
C ASP A 94 -7.78 28.51 -13.14
N ALA A 95 -6.94 28.72 -14.15
CA ALA A 95 -5.49 28.48 -14.03
C ALA A 95 -4.81 29.40 -12.99
N ALA A 96 -5.31 30.62 -12.81
CA ALA A 96 -4.74 31.56 -11.83
C ALA A 96 -5.04 31.11 -10.40
N THR A 97 -6.26 30.68 -10.14
CA THR A 97 -6.68 30.12 -8.86
C THR A 97 -5.91 28.84 -8.54
N PHE A 98 -5.79 27.90 -9.49
CA PHE A 98 -5.02 26.68 -9.31
C PHE A 98 -3.55 26.97 -9.00
N SER A 99 -2.91 27.88 -9.74
CA SER A 99 -1.52 28.29 -9.49
C SER A 99 -1.33 28.95 -8.12
N ARG A 100 -2.34 29.68 -7.61
CA ARG A 100 -2.31 30.23 -6.26
C ARG A 100 -2.33 29.13 -5.22
N TRP A 101 -3.22 28.13 -5.36
CA TRP A 101 -3.30 26.98 -4.47
C TRP A 101 -2.02 26.15 -4.42
N LEU A 102 -1.35 25.95 -5.57
CA LEU A 102 -0.05 25.27 -5.58
C LEU A 102 0.99 25.99 -4.70
N ARG A 103 1.02 27.33 -4.74
CA ARG A 103 1.97 28.11 -3.93
C ARG A 103 1.67 28.11 -2.43
N GLU A 104 0.47 27.70 -2.01
CA GLU A 104 0.13 27.54 -0.60
C GLU A 104 0.78 26.28 0.01
N ILE A 105 1.07 25.26 -0.80
CA ILE A 105 1.50 23.93 -0.33
C ILE A 105 2.83 23.44 -0.92
N MET A 106 3.39 24.16 -1.90
CA MET A 106 4.62 23.75 -2.60
C MET A 106 5.62 24.89 -2.68
N SER A 107 6.89 24.55 -2.57
CA SER A 107 7.99 25.45 -2.87
C SER A 107 8.12 25.72 -4.38
N PRO A 108 8.76 26.83 -4.79
CA PRO A 108 9.01 27.09 -6.22
C PRO A 108 9.74 25.94 -6.94
N ALA A 109 10.70 25.29 -6.27
CA ALA A 109 11.46 24.19 -6.85
C ALA A 109 10.60 22.92 -7.09
N GLU A 110 9.64 22.64 -6.21
CA GLU A 110 8.68 21.54 -6.39
C GLU A 110 7.69 21.85 -7.51
N ILE A 111 7.22 23.10 -7.63
CA ILE A 111 6.37 23.53 -8.74
C ILE A 111 7.12 23.40 -10.07
N ASP A 112 8.39 23.80 -10.15
CA ASP A 112 9.22 23.65 -11.34
C ASP A 112 9.44 22.16 -11.69
N SER A 113 9.61 21.29 -10.69
CA SER A 113 9.72 19.84 -10.90
C SER A 113 8.42 19.27 -11.47
N PHE A 114 7.28 19.61 -10.88
CA PHE A 114 5.98 19.19 -11.39
C PHE A 114 5.73 19.66 -12.84
N GLN A 115 6.12 20.89 -13.18
CA GLN A 115 5.96 21.41 -14.55
C GLN A 115 6.80 20.63 -15.59
N ARG A 116 7.98 20.15 -15.20
CA ARG A 116 8.83 19.31 -16.04
C ARG A 116 8.35 17.87 -16.14
N ASP A 117 8.07 17.27 -14.99
CA ASP A 117 7.84 15.82 -14.86
C ASP A 117 6.38 15.44 -15.09
N LYS A 118 5.46 16.43 -15.03
CA LYS A 118 4.01 16.31 -15.21
C LYS A 118 3.30 15.52 -14.11
N GLU A 119 4.03 15.04 -13.12
CA GLU A 119 3.57 14.28 -11.97
C GLU A 119 4.29 14.76 -10.71
N TYR A 120 3.61 14.72 -9.57
CA TYR A 120 4.21 15.01 -8.28
C TYR A 120 3.45 14.24 -7.20
N ASP A 121 4.17 13.58 -6.33
CA ASP A 121 3.63 12.94 -5.12
C ASP A 121 4.38 13.50 -3.91
N GLY A 122 3.64 13.92 -2.89
CA GLY A 122 4.22 14.54 -1.70
C GLY A 122 3.22 14.69 -0.58
N SER A 123 3.57 15.51 0.40
CA SER A 123 2.70 15.77 1.54
C SER A 123 2.83 17.22 2.02
N HIS A 124 1.77 17.72 2.65
CA HIS A 124 1.77 19.03 3.31
C HIS A 124 1.06 18.95 4.65
N ALA A 125 1.56 19.67 5.65
CA ALA A 125 0.97 19.74 6.99
C ALA A 125 0.31 21.10 7.20
N PHE A 126 -1.01 21.12 7.21
CA PHE A 126 -1.76 22.25 7.77
C PHE A 126 -1.78 22.13 9.31
N SER A 127 -2.11 23.21 10.00
CA SER A 127 -2.16 23.22 11.49
C SER A 127 -3.17 22.21 12.07
N PHE A 128 -4.16 21.77 11.30
CA PHE A 128 -5.29 20.93 11.72
C PHE A 128 -5.34 19.57 11.03
N VAL A 129 -4.61 19.34 9.94
CA VAL A 129 -4.57 18.07 9.21
C VAL A 129 -3.33 17.99 8.32
N ARG A 130 -2.76 16.80 8.18
CA ARG A 130 -1.78 16.49 7.14
C ARG A 130 -2.49 15.98 5.90
N VAL A 131 -2.01 16.35 4.72
CA VAL A 131 -2.55 15.86 3.45
C VAL A 131 -1.44 15.24 2.61
N ARG A 132 -1.73 14.12 1.96
CA ARG A 132 -0.94 13.61 0.84
C ARG A 132 -1.39 14.32 -0.41
N ILE A 133 -0.44 14.77 -1.21
CA ILE A 133 -0.65 15.52 -2.46
C ILE A 133 -0.28 14.61 -3.61
N ASN A 134 -1.18 14.44 -4.56
CA ASN A 134 -0.86 13.90 -5.88
C ASN A 134 -1.26 14.93 -6.93
N LEU A 135 -0.29 15.37 -7.75
CA LEU A 135 -0.52 16.26 -8.88
C LEU A 135 -0.33 15.50 -10.18
N LEU A 136 -1.15 15.84 -11.14
CA LEU A 136 -1.09 15.28 -12.49
C LEU A 136 -1.42 16.36 -13.54
N ASP A 137 -0.84 16.20 -14.72
CA ASP A 137 -1.25 16.97 -15.90
C ASP A 137 -2.26 16.13 -16.70
N SER A 138 -3.33 16.74 -17.17
CA SER A 138 -4.42 16.07 -17.87
C SER A 138 -4.82 16.82 -19.12
N LEU A 139 -5.65 16.21 -19.96
CA LEU A 139 -6.16 16.83 -21.20
C LEU A 139 -6.84 18.19 -20.95
N ARG A 140 -7.43 18.40 -19.77
CA ARG A 140 -8.10 19.66 -19.40
C ARG A 140 -7.20 20.66 -18.71
N GLY A 141 -6.01 20.24 -18.31
CA GLY A 141 -5.04 21.00 -17.53
C GLY A 141 -4.61 20.29 -16.27
N GLN A 142 -3.88 21.00 -15.43
CA GLN A 142 -3.35 20.46 -14.19
C GLN A 142 -4.47 20.16 -13.19
N ALA A 143 -4.30 19.07 -12.46
CA ALA A 143 -5.22 18.64 -11.41
C ALA A 143 -4.45 18.18 -10.17
N MET A 144 -5.11 18.22 -9.01
CA MET A 144 -4.58 17.69 -7.77
C MET A 144 -5.62 16.90 -6.98
N VAL A 145 -5.14 15.88 -6.31
CA VAL A 145 -5.89 15.12 -5.32
C VAL A 145 -5.18 15.28 -3.98
N LEU A 146 -5.90 15.78 -2.98
CA LEU A 146 -5.42 15.89 -1.62
C LEU A 146 -6.14 14.85 -0.76
N ARG A 147 -5.42 13.85 -0.28
CA ARG A 147 -5.95 12.89 0.68
C ARG A 147 -5.70 13.36 2.09
N LEU A 148 -6.77 13.50 2.87
CA LEU A 148 -6.66 13.88 4.28
C LEU A 148 -6.17 12.69 5.10
N ILE A 149 -5.10 12.90 5.87
CA ILE A 149 -4.50 11.90 6.75
C ILE A 149 -5.08 12.12 8.15
N PRO A 150 -5.75 11.11 8.76
CA PRO A 150 -6.31 11.23 10.09
C PRO A 150 -5.21 11.55 11.10
N GLN A 151 -5.41 12.57 11.94
CA GLN A 151 -4.46 12.90 13.02
C GLN A 151 -4.64 12.00 14.23
N LYS A 152 -5.88 11.56 14.50
CA LYS A 152 -6.15 10.64 15.61
C LYS A 152 -5.73 9.24 15.23
N ILE A 153 -4.76 8.70 15.94
CA ILE A 153 -4.38 7.30 15.85
C ILE A 153 -5.30 6.56 16.83
N ALA A 154 -6.05 5.58 16.29
CA ALA A 154 -6.90 4.73 17.10
C ALA A 154 -6.04 3.68 17.83
N SER A 155 -6.38 3.36 19.07
CA SER A 155 -5.67 2.35 19.85
C SER A 155 -5.96 0.93 19.33
N LEU A 156 -5.14 -0.05 19.77
CA LEU A 156 -5.36 -1.47 19.46
C LEU A 156 -6.75 -1.93 19.94
N GLU A 157 -7.19 -1.44 21.09
CA GLU A 157 -8.50 -1.74 21.68
C GLU A 157 -9.64 -1.07 20.92
N GLU A 158 -9.50 0.22 20.57
CA GLU A 158 -10.52 0.93 19.76
C GLU A 158 -10.76 0.24 18.41
N LEU A 159 -9.71 -0.33 17.82
CA LEU A 159 -9.77 -1.08 16.56
C LEU A 159 -10.22 -2.54 16.74
N ASN A 160 -10.39 -3.02 17.97
CA ASN A 160 -10.68 -4.42 18.31
C ASN A 160 -9.66 -5.38 17.68
N LEU A 161 -8.38 -5.03 17.73
CA LEU A 161 -7.30 -5.85 17.19
C LEU A 161 -6.96 -7.01 18.15
N PRO A 162 -6.49 -8.16 17.63
CA PRO A 162 -6.07 -9.29 18.46
C PRO A 162 -4.98 -8.90 19.45
N VAL A 163 -5.10 -9.39 20.70
CA VAL A 163 -4.16 -9.08 21.80
C VAL A 163 -2.72 -9.46 21.47
N VAL A 164 -2.52 -10.51 20.69
CA VAL A 164 -1.18 -10.96 20.24
C VAL A 164 -0.39 -9.86 19.50
N LEU A 165 -1.06 -8.86 18.89
CA LEU A 165 -0.37 -7.73 18.26
C LEU A 165 0.35 -6.87 19.30
N GLN A 166 -0.22 -6.72 20.49
CA GLN A 166 0.43 -6.05 21.62
C GLN A 166 1.64 -6.85 22.12
N GLU A 167 1.51 -8.16 22.19
CA GLU A 167 2.61 -9.05 22.58
C GLU A 167 3.76 -8.98 21.56
N LEU A 168 3.46 -9.00 20.28
CA LEU A 168 4.45 -8.78 19.21
C LEU A 168 5.14 -7.43 19.35
N ALA A 169 4.36 -6.35 19.56
CA ALA A 169 4.87 -4.98 19.71
C ALA A 169 5.77 -4.81 20.96
N SER A 170 5.62 -5.66 21.97
CA SER A 170 6.43 -5.63 23.20
C SER A 170 7.80 -6.28 23.06
N ARG A 171 8.06 -7.02 21.97
CA ARG A 171 9.32 -7.75 21.79
C ARG A 171 10.52 -6.80 21.73
N PRO A 172 11.68 -7.24 22.21
CA PRO A 172 12.88 -6.39 22.21
C PRO A 172 13.49 -6.27 20.80
N LYS A 173 13.39 -7.30 19.99
CA LYS A 173 13.94 -7.39 18.61
C LYS A 173 13.24 -8.46 17.80
N GLY A 174 13.40 -8.41 16.50
CA GLY A 174 12.88 -9.36 15.52
C GLY A 174 12.10 -8.66 14.41
N LEU A 175 11.61 -9.43 13.44
CA LEU A 175 10.88 -8.94 12.28
C LEU A 175 9.38 -9.25 12.41
N ILE A 176 8.54 -8.24 12.28
CA ILE A 176 7.08 -8.34 12.24
C ILE A 176 6.62 -7.84 10.87
N LEU A 177 5.84 -8.65 10.17
CA LEU A 177 5.31 -8.29 8.86
C LEU A 177 3.80 -8.10 8.92
N VAL A 178 3.33 -6.90 8.57
CA VAL A 178 1.90 -6.61 8.42
C VAL A 178 1.57 -6.54 6.94
N THR A 179 0.74 -7.47 6.47
CA THR A 179 0.52 -7.65 5.04
C THR A 179 -0.96 -7.56 4.66
N GLY A 180 -1.26 -7.47 3.37
CA GLY A 180 -2.62 -7.38 2.85
C GLY A 180 -2.70 -6.45 1.63
N PRO A 181 -3.78 -6.49 0.86
CA PRO A 181 -3.97 -5.62 -0.30
C PRO A 181 -4.02 -4.15 0.07
N THR A 182 -3.92 -3.28 -0.92
CA THR A 182 -4.10 -1.83 -0.72
C THR A 182 -5.50 -1.57 -0.15
N GLY A 183 -5.56 -0.72 0.88
CA GLY A 183 -6.82 -0.38 1.55
C GLY A 183 -7.30 -1.42 2.58
N SER A 184 -6.50 -2.45 2.91
CA SER A 184 -6.84 -3.42 3.96
C SER A 184 -6.65 -2.92 5.39
N GLY A 185 -6.14 -1.69 5.57
CA GLY A 185 -5.94 -1.07 6.90
C GLY A 185 -4.60 -1.38 7.55
N LYS A 186 -3.60 -1.88 6.82
CA LYS A 186 -2.24 -2.16 7.33
C LYS A 186 -1.63 -0.99 8.09
N SER A 187 -1.64 0.18 7.48
CA SER A 187 -1.05 1.39 8.06
C SER A 187 -1.75 1.81 9.35
N THR A 188 -3.08 1.63 9.43
CA THR A 188 -3.85 1.90 10.65
C THR A 188 -3.46 0.93 11.77
N THR A 189 -3.29 -0.36 11.45
CA THR A 189 -2.85 -1.39 12.42
C THR A 189 -1.43 -1.13 12.88
N LEU A 190 -0.51 -0.83 11.96
CA LEU A 190 0.87 -0.46 12.30
C LEU A 190 0.93 0.80 13.14
N ALA A 191 0.16 1.84 12.79
CA ALA A 191 0.08 3.06 13.58
C ALA A 191 -0.39 2.77 15.02
N ALA A 192 -1.40 1.90 15.19
CA ALA A 192 -1.85 1.49 16.51
C ALA A 192 -0.78 0.72 17.31
N MET A 193 -0.01 -0.16 16.66
CA MET A 193 1.10 -0.89 17.29
C MET A 193 2.23 0.06 17.70
N ILE A 194 2.62 0.98 16.82
CA ILE A 194 3.65 2.00 17.09
C ILE A 194 3.18 2.97 18.19
N ASP A 195 1.91 3.39 18.18
CA ASP A 195 1.35 4.26 19.21
C ASP A 195 1.32 3.57 20.59
N TRP A 196 1.04 2.26 20.61
CA TRP A 196 1.11 1.47 21.81
C TRP A 196 2.54 1.42 22.37
N ILE A 197 3.57 1.18 21.56
CA ILE A 197 4.98 1.23 21.96
C ILE A 197 5.33 2.63 22.49
N ASN A 198 4.99 3.67 21.72
CA ASN A 198 5.25 5.07 22.04
C ASN A 198 4.64 5.50 23.39
N SER A 199 3.49 4.94 23.75
CA SER A 199 2.78 5.25 24.97
C SER A 199 3.22 4.44 26.18
N ASN A 200 3.80 3.25 26.00
CA ASN A 200 4.06 2.30 27.09
C ASN A 200 5.54 1.95 27.29
N MET A 201 6.42 2.31 26.34
CA MET A 201 7.83 1.93 26.36
C MET A 201 8.74 3.13 26.08
N ALA A 202 9.89 3.18 26.74
CA ALA A 202 10.91 4.20 26.48
C ALA A 202 11.87 3.70 25.40
N ARG A 203 11.53 3.95 24.13
CA ARG A 203 12.24 3.46 22.94
C ARG A 203 12.55 4.61 21.97
N HIS A 204 13.56 4.45 21.14
CA HIS A 204 13.73 5.28 19.94
C HIS A 204 13.08 4.59 18.74
N ILE A 205 12.00 5.18 18.23
CA ILE A 205 11.22 4.68 17.10
C ILE A 205 11.58 5.51 15.87
N LEU A 206 12.03 4.85 14.82
CA LEU A 206 12.31 5.49 13.53
C LEU A 206 11.39 4.92 12.46
N THR A 207 10.66 5.77 11.75
CA THR A 207 9.86 5.36 10.59
C THR A 207 10.48 5.84 9.29
N ILE A 208 10.43 5.00 8.26
CA ILE A 208 10.87 5.30 6.88
C ILE A 208 9.70 4.96 5.97
N GLU A 209 9.11 5.97 5.36
CA GLU A 209 7.83 5.85 4.65
C GLU A 209 7.82 6.66 3.34
N ASP A 210 6.90 6.32 2.43
CA ASP A 210 6.76 6.97 1.11
C ASP A 210 5.28 7.09 0.71
N PRO A 211 4.58 8.16 1.13
CA PRO A 211 4.92 9.13 2.19
C PRO A 211 4.52 8.65 3.61
N VAL A 212 4.81 9.48 4.64
CA VAL A 212 4.35 9.24 6.03
C VAL A 212 2.83 9.29 6.09
N GLU A 213 2.22 8.17 6.55
CA GLU A 213 0.76 8.06 6.66
C GLU A 213 0.21 8.49 8.02
N PHE A 214 0.96 8.29 9.11
CA PHE A 214 0.57 8.73 10.46
C PHE A 214 1.73 9.42 11.15
N VAL A 215 1.46 10.54 11.79
CA VAL A 215 2.46 11.27 12.56
C VAL A 215 2.27 10.97 14.04
N HIS A 216 3.28 10.37 14.66
CA HIS A 216 3.29 10.10 16.08
C HIS A 216 4.06 11.21 16.82
N GLU A 217 3.38 11.87 17.73
CA GLU A 217 4.08 12.74 18.69
C GLU A 217 4.83 11.87 19.71
N SER A 218 6.07 12.26 20.04
CA SER A 218 6.86 11.54 21.04
C SER A 218 6.18 11.64 22.41
N ARG A 219 6.01 10.48 23.10
CA ARG A 219 5.44 10.37 24.44
C ARG A 219 6.47 9.77 25.40
N GLN A 220 6.36 8.46 25.73
CA GLN A 220 7.42 7.77 26.44
C GLN A 220 8.60 7.45 25.53
N SER A 221 8.32 7.16 24.26
CA SER A 221 9.33 6.96 23.21
C SER A 221 9.69 8.28 22.53
N LEU A 222 10.90 8.31 21.94
CA LEU A 222 11.29 9.30 20.95
C LEU A 222 10.87 8.78 19.58
N VAL A 223 10.03 9.49 18.84
CA VAL A 223 9.60 9.11 17.50
C VAL A 223 10.16 10.05 16.45
N ARG A 224 10.78 9.51 15.42
CA ARG A 224 11.28 10.26 14.27
C ARG A 224 10.74 9.66 12.99
N HIS A 225 10.23 10.53 12.11
CA HIS A 225 9.70 10.16 10.80
C HIS A 225 10.64 10.60 9.68
N ARG A 226 10.95 9.70 8.77
CA ARG A 226 11.73 10.00 7.55
C ARG A 226 10.88 9.66 6.32
N GLU A 227 10.52 10.69 5.57
CA GLU A 227 9.76 10.58 4.33
C GLU A 227 10.72 10.58 3.14
N VAL A 228 10.53 9.65 2.21
CA VAL A 228 11.27 9.60 0.95
C VAL A 228 10.90 10.83 0.11
N GLY A 229 11.87 11.41 -0.55
CA GLY A 229 11.70 12.64 -1.32
C GLY A 229 11.88 13.92 -0.49
N GLN A 230 11.50 13.92 0.79
CA GLN A 230 11.64 15.09 1.67
C GLN A 230 12.82 14.99 2.64
N HIS A 231 12.94 13.88 3.37
CA HIS A 231 13.95 13.69 4.42
C HIS A 231 15.07 12.74 4.01
N THR A 232 14.86 11.99 2.95
CA THR A 232 15.84 11.09 2.33
C THR A 232 15.57 10.99 0.84
N LYS A 233 16.62 10.76 0.04
CA LYS A 233 16.46 10.66 -1.41
C LYS A 233 16.00 9.28 -1.87
N VAL A 234 16.41 8.24 -1.13
CA VAL A 234 16.21 6.84 -1.53
C VAL A 234 15.93 6.00 -0.28
N PHE A 235 14.95 5.11 -0.39
CA PHE A 235 14.45 4.30 0.72
C PHE A 235 15.54 3.45 1.39
N HIS A 236 16.28 2.65 0.60
CA HIS A 236 17.33 1.76 1.12
C HIS A 236 18.48 2.53 1.80
N ASN A 237 18.82 3.74 1.33
CA ASN A 237 19.84 4.57 1.98
C ASN A 237 19.39 5.03 3.38
N ALA A 238 18.11 5.38 3.51
CA ALA A 238 17.54 5.74 4.81
C ALA A 238 17.59 4.56 5.79
N LEU A 239 17.26 3.36 5.31
CA LEU A 239 17.26 2.15 6.13
C LEU A 239 18.68 1.75 6.57
N ARG A 240 19.67 1.83 5.68
CA ARG A 240 21.08 1.63 6.07
C ARG A 240 21.59 2.67 7.07
N ALA A 241 21.16 3.93 6.91
CA ALA A 241 21.53 4.99 7.84
C ALA A 241 20.89 4.75 9.22
N ALA A 242 19.65 4.27 9.24
CA ALA A 242 18.91 3.95 10.45
C ALA A 242 19.69 3.08 11.43
N LEU A 243 20.44 2.09 10.95
CA LEU A 243 21.29 1.20 11.78
C LEU A 243 22.40 1.93 12.56
N ARG A 244 22.63 3.24 12.28
CA ARG A 244 23.61 4.10 12.98
C ARG A 244 22.95 5.25 13.72
N GLU A 245 21.62 5.29 13.71
CA GLU A 245 20.83 6.35 14.35
C GLU A 245 20.31 5.95 15.73
N ASP A 246 20.81 4.80 16.26
CA ASP A 246 20.46 4.24 17.58
C ASP A 246 18.95 4.01 17.79
N PRO A 247 18.23 3.40 16.83
CA PRO A 247 16.82 3.08 17.03
C PRO A 247 16.65 1.74 17.75
N ASP A 248 15.65 1.65 18.61
CA ASP A 248 15.16 0.36 19.13
C ASP A 248 14.13 -0.26 18.17
N VAL A 249 13.34 0.59 17.52
CA VAL A 249 12.23 0.18 16.65
C VAL A 249 12.35 0.86 15.30
N ILE A 250 12.23 0.09 14.23
CA ILE A 250 12.26 0.59 12.84
C ILE A 250 10.96 0.19 12.15
N LEU A 251 10.22 1.18 11.64
CA LEU A 251 9.09 0.93 10.75
C LEU A 251 9.52 1.16 9.30
N ILE A 252 9.37 0.14 8.48
CA ILE A 252 9.59 0.14 7.03
C ILE A 252 8.23 0.21 6.35
N GLY A 253 7.90 1.33 5.73
CA GLY A 253 6.59 1.57 5.13
C GLY A 253 6.21 0.48 4.13
N GLU A 254 7.13 0.06 3.26
CA GLU A 254 6.91 -1.04 2.32
C GLU A 254 8.23 -1.74 1.93
N ILE A 255 8.20 -3.08 1.91
CA ILE A 255 9.31 -3.92 1.42
C ILE A 255 8.99 -4.36 -0.01
N ARG A 256 9.60 -3.69 -1.00
CA ARG A 256 9.35 -3.93 -2.43
C ARG A 256 10.40 -4.81 -3.10
N ASP A 257 11.61 -4.83 -2.57
CA ASP A 257 12.79 -5.43 -3.19
C ASP A 257 13.63 -6.22 -2.21
N GLN A 258 14.55 -7.01 -2.78
CA GLN A 258 15.45 -7.90 -2.06
C GLN A 258 16.40 -7.11 -1.13
N GLU A 259 16.88 -5.94 -1.55
CA GLU A 259 17.85 -5.14 -0.78
C GLU A 259 17.21 -4.60 0.51
N THR A 260 16.00 -4.06 0.40
CA THR A 260 15.22 -3.59 1.56
C THR A 260 14.92 -4.75 2.52
N LEU A 261 14.53 -5.91 1.98
CA LEU A 261 14.26 -7.10 2.80
C LEU A 261 15.52 -7.61 3.51
N ALA A 262 16.66 -7.70 2.83
CA ALA A 262 17.91 -8.12 3.41
C ALA A 262 18.33 -7.21 4.58
N THR A 263 18.22 -5.88 4.39
CA THR A 263 18.53 -4.91 5.45
C THR A 263 17.55 -4.98 6.62
N ALA A 264 16.28 -5.25 6.37
CA ALA A 264 15.27 -5.47 7.41
C ALA A 264 15.58 -6.72 8.27
N ILE A 265 15.97 -7.81 7.63
CA ILE A 265 16.40 -9.04 8.30
C ILE A 265 17.67 -8.77 9.13
N GLU A 266 18.68 -8.12 8.56
CA GLU A 266 19.92 -7.76 9.26
C GLU A 266 19.63 -6.89 10.50
N ALA A 267 18.80 -5.87 10.37
CA ALA A 267 18.39 -5.01 11.48
C ALA A 267 17.74 -5.82 12.60
N SER A 268 16.82 -6.73 12.24
CA SER A 268 16.10 -7.57 13.21
C SER A 268 17.01 -8.57 13.95
N GLN A 269 18.07 -9.04 13.32
CA GLN A 269 19.06 -9.92 13.93
C GLN A 269 20.05 -9.15 14.82
N THR A 270 20.38 -7.91 14.47
CA THR A 270 21.35 -7.08 15.17
C THR A 270 20.80 -6.30 16.36
N GLY A 271 19.54 -6.50 16.73
CA GLY A 271 18.99 -5.98 17.99
C GLY A 271 17.77 -5.11 17.87
N HIS A 272 17.26 -4.83 16.68
CA HIS A 272 16.14 -3.93 16.45
C HIS A 272 14.80 -4.69 16.31
N LEU A 273 13.72 -4.09 16.79
CA LEU A 273 12.37 -4.52 16.46
C LEU A 273 11.96 -3.86 15.14
N VAL A 274 11.77 -4.67 14.10
CA VAL A 274 11.51 -4.18 12.75
C VAL A 274 10.08 -4.51 12.34
N PHE A 275 9.35 -3.51 11.92
CA PHE A 275 8.05 -3.64 11.28
C PHE A 275 8.19 -3.39 9.77
N GLY A 276 7.56 -4.24 8.96
CA GLY A 276 7.54 -4.06 7.51
C GLY A 276 6.19 -4.41 6.91
N THR A 277 5.90 -3.88 5.72
CA THR A 277 4.69 -4.25 4.98
C THR A 277 4.98 -4.92 3.66
N LEU A 278 4.06 -5.83 3.25
CA LEU A 278 3.96 -6.42 1.93
C LEU A 278 2.48 -6.45 1.48
N HIS A 279 2.24 -6.83 0.22
CA HIS A 279 0.88 -6.87 -0.36
C HIS A 279 0.28 -8.28 -0.47
N THR A 280 0.81 -9.25 0.24
CA THR A 280 0.29 -10.62 0.28
C THR A 280 -0.94 -10.73 1.18
N ASN A 281 -1.84 -11.65 0.88
CA ASN A 281 -3.14 -11.81 1.55
C ASN A 281 -3.22 -12.99 2.54
N SER A 282 -2.10 -13.68 2.81
CA SER A 282 -1.98 -14.66 3.89
C SER A 282 -0.56 -14.73 4.42
N ALA A 283 -0.39 -15.28 5.62
CA ALA A 283 0.90 -15.41 6.26
C ALA A 283 1.83 -16.37 5.49
N VAL A 284 1.31 -17.50 5.03
CA VAL A 284 2.07 -18.47 4.22
C VAL A 284 2.53 -17.83 2.90
N LYS A 285 1.64 -17.16 2.17
CA LYS A 285 2.00 -16.44 0.94
C LYS A 285 3.01 -15.33 1.16
N THR A 286 3.07 -14.77 2.37
CA THR A 286 4.10 -13.79 2.73
C THR A 286 5.47 -14.44 2.76
N ILE A 287 5.60 -15.61 3.38
CA ILE A 287 6.85 -16.39 3.40
C ILE A 287 7.23 -16.82 1.98
N GLU A 288 6.31 -17.34 1.19
CA GLU A 288 6.53 -17.68 -0.22
C GLU A 288 7.05 -16.46 -1.02
N ARG A 289 6.43 -15.29 -0.83
CA ARG A 289 6.84 -14.05 -1.51
C ARG A 289 8.26 -13.64 -1.13
N ILE A 290 8.61 -13.74 0.16
CA ILE A 290 9.97 -13.45 0.65
C ILE A 290 10.98 -14.39 0.00
N LEU A 291 10.73 -15.69 0.01
CA LEU A 291 11.61 -16.66 -0.60
C LEU A 291 11.72 -16.48 -2.12
N GLY A 292 10.62 -16.13 -2.76
CA GLY A 292 10.55 -15.86 -4.21
C GLY A 292 11.27 -14.58 -4.66
N MET A 293 11.72 -13.71 -3.75
CA MET A 293 12.58 -12.57 -4.09
C MET A 293 14.03 -13.00 -4.36
N TYR A 294 14.40 -14.22 -4.00
CA TYR A 294 15.77 -14.72 -4.10
C TYR A 294 15.90 -15.88 -5.10
N PRO A 295 17.04 -15.98 -5.80
CA PRO A 295 17.35 -17.13 -6.65
C PRO A 295 17.28 -18.44 -5.84
N ALA A 296 16.94 -19.55 -6.49
CA ALA A 296 16.81 -20.85 -5.84
C ALA A 296 18.05 -21.27 -5.02
N ALA A 297 19.25 -20.94 -5.50
CA ALA A 297 20.52 -21.22 -4.82
C ALA A 297 20.68 -20.49 -3.47
N GLU A 298 19.99 -19.37 -3.27
CA GLU A 298 20.08 -18.53 -2.06
C GLU A 298 18.93 -18.82 -1.07
N GLN A 299 17.87 -19.50 -1.51
CA GLN A 299 16.66 -19.68 -0.71
C GLN A 299 16.88 -20.45 0.59
N GLU A 300 17.83 -21.38 0.65
CA GLU A 300 18.14 -22.10 1.89
C GLU A 300 18.72 -21.15 2.95
N ALA A 301 19.64 -20.27 2.55
CA ALA A 301 20.22 -19.27 3.45
C ALA A 301 19.15 -18.28 3.94
N ILE A 302 18.25 -17.87 3.06
CA ILE A 302 17.16 -16.95 3.40
C ILE A 302 16.13 -17.62 4.31
N ARG A 303 15.77 -18.90 4.09
CA ARG A 303 14.90 -19.65 5.01
C ARG A 303 15.47 -19.65 6.42
N ARG A 304 16.78 -19.86 6.56
CA ARG A 304 17.45 -19.81 7.86
C ARG A 304 17.34 -18.42 8.49
N SER A 305 17.70 -17.37 7.75
CA SER A 305 17.63 -15.99 8.25
C SER A 305 16.21 -15.58 8.65
N VAL A 306 15.21 -15.93 7.84
CA VAL A 306 13.80 -15.66 8.13
C VAL A 306 13.32 -16.45 9.35
N SER A 307 13.65 -17.75 9.45
CA SER A 307 13.25 -18.57 10.60
C SER A 307 13.78 -18.05 11.93
N GLU A 308 14.96 -17.44 11.93
CA GLU A 308 15.61 -16.89 13.13
C GLU A 308 15.10 -15.47 13.48
N SER A 309 14.81 -14.64 12.47
CA SER A 309 14.48 -13.22 12.66
C SER A 309 12.98 -12.94 12.76
N LEU A 310 12.14 -13.71 12.07
CA LEU A 310 10.70 -13.50 12.04
C LEU A 310 10.09 -13.75 13.43
N LEU A 311 9.26 -12.80 13.91
CA LEU A 311 8.41 -12.98 15.10
C LEU A 311 7.01 -13.41 14.70
N GLY A 312 6.47 -12.80 13.65
CA GLY A 312 5.15 -13.12 13.15
C GLY A 312 4.79 -12.39 11.87
N VAL A 313 3.74 -12.90 11.24
CA VAL A 313 3.10 -12.31 10.07
C VAL A 313 1.63 -12.07 10.40
N VAL A 314 1.17 -10.85 10.15
CA VAL A 314 -0.22 -10.42 10.33
C VAL A 314 -0.77 -10.02 8.97
N ALA A 315 -1.38 -10.97 8.26
CA ALA A 315 -2.06 -10.66 7.01
C ALA A 315 -3.48 -10.20 7.31
N GLN A 316 -3.88 -9.07 6.72
CA GLN A 316 -5.10 -8.36 7.06
C GLN A 316 -5.96 -8.08 5.85
N GLY A 317 -7.26 -8.33 6.01
CA GLY A 317 -8.30 -7.86 5.11
C GLY A 317 -9.33 -6.99 5.83
N LEU A 318 -10.12 -6.25 5.07
CA LEU A 318 -11.26 -5.48 5.57
C LEU A 318 -12.56 -6.01 4.99
N LEU A 319 -13.55 -6.11 5.83
CA LEU A 319 -14.89 -6.58 5.52
C LEU A 319 -15.92 -5.51 5.92
N LYS A 320 -16.99 -5.35 5.15
CA LYS A 320 -18.09 -4.46 5.47
C LYS A 320 -18.97 -5.09 6.54
N THR A 321 -19.27 -4.36 7.60
CA THR A 321 -20.12 -4.81 8.69
C THR A 321 -21.59 -4.50 8.42
N SER A 322 -22.49 -5.21 9.11
CA SER A 322 -23.94 -5.06 8.98
C SER A 322 -24.43 -3.62 9.29
N ASP A 323 -23.69 -2.86 10.12
CA ASP A 323 -23.95 -1.45 10.43
C ASP A 323 -23.35 -0.47 9.41
N GLY A 324 -22.83 -0.96 8.28
CA GLY A 324 -22.26 -0.18 7.20
C GLY A 324 -20.85 0.34 7.44
N LYS A 325 -20.21 -0.04 8.56
CA LYS A 325 -18.79 0.23 8.84
C LYS A 325 -17.89 -0.83 8.20
N ARG A 326 -16.63 -0.85 8.58
CA ARG A 326 -15.66 -1.87 8.20
C ARG A 326 -14.99 -2.44 9.45
N CYS A 327 -14.71 -3.74 9.44
CA CYS A 327 -13.88 -4.37 10.45
C CYS A 327 -12.75 -5.16 9.77
N ALA A 328 -11.64 -5.27 10.49
CA ALA A 328 -10.51 -6.08 10.05
C ALA A 328 -10.73 -7.55 10.40
N TYR A 329 -10.25 -8.43 9.52
CA TYR A 329 -10.01 -9.84 9.82
C TYR A 329 -8.54 -10.17 9.55
N HIS A 330 -7.99 -11.12 10.27
CA HIS A 330 -6.56 -11.38 10.27
C HIS A 330 -6.26 -12.85 10.06
N ASP A 331 -5.15 -13.08 9.33
CA ASP A 331 -4.46 -14.35 9.20
C ASP A 331 -3.13 -14.19 9.94
N ILE A 332 -2.97 -14.77 11.11
CA ILE A 332 -1.85 -14.50 12.03
C ILE A 332 -1.01 -15.73 12.21
N LEU A 333 0.25 -15.63 11.84
CA LEU A 333 1.31 -16.58 12.13
C LEU A 333 2.22 -16.03 13.23
N ILE A 334 2.43 -16.79 14.28
CA ILE A 334 3.48 -16.57 15.27
C ILE A 334 4.59 -17.57 15.02
N ASN A 335 5.82 -17.10 14.92
CA ASN A 335 6.96 -17.95 14.58
C ASN A 335 7.46 -18.74 15.80
N THR A 336 6.67 -19.73 16.20
CA THR A 336 7.05 -20.72 17.23
C THR A 336 8.17 -21.61 16.74
N ASP A 337 8.78 -22.41 17.62
CA ASP A 337 9.88 -23.30 17.23
C ASP A 337 9.45 -24.34 16.18
N ALA A 338 8.19 -24.79 16.20
CA ALA A 338 7.64 -25.64 15.15
C ALA A 338 7.56 -24.91 13.80
N CYS A 339 7.11 -23.65 13.80
CA CYS A 339 7.05 -22.84 12.57
C CYS A 339 8.45 -22.57 12.02
N LYS A 340 9.45 -22.30 12.87
CA LYS A 340 10.85 -22.16 12.46
C LYS A 340 11.35 -23.38 11.71
N ASP A 341 11.07 -24.56 12.24
CA ASP A 341 11.47 -25.84 11.62
C ASP A 341 10.80 -26.05 10.25
N TYR A 342 9.49 -25.74 10.14
CA TYR A 342 8.78 -25.80 8.85
C TYR A 342 9.33 -24.78 7.84
N ILE A 343 9.62 -23.56 8.26
CA ILE A 343 10.26 -22.54 7.38
C ILE A 343 11.61 -23.03 6.88
N LEU A 344 12.45 -23.60 7.76
CA LEU A 344 13.75 -24.14 7.41
C LEU A 344 13.66 -25.25 6.36
N ARG A 345 12.70 -26.16 6.50
CA ARG A 345 12.46 -27.26 5.55
C ARG A 345 11.76 -26.79 4.28
N GLY A 346 11.16 -25.60 4.27
CA GLY A 346 10.32 -25.12 3.17
C GLY A 346 8.96 -25.79 3.12
N ASP A 347 8.51 -26.36 4.23
CA ASP A 347 7.21 -27.03 4.39
C ASP A 347 6.14 -26.03 4.80
N LEU A 348 5.66 -25.27 3.80
CA LEU A 348 4.72 -24.19 4.04
C LEU A 348 3.27 -24.68 4.26
N GLU A 349 2.94 -25.89 3.82
CA GLU A 349 1.62 -26.50 4.04
C GLU A 349 1.41 -26.82 5.53
N SER A 350 2.43 -27.39 6.18
CA SER A 350 2.40 -27.66 7.63
C SER A 350 2.28 -26.39 8.47
N ILE A 351 2.76 -25.23 7.98
CA ILE A 351 2.58 -23.94 8.66
C ILE A 351 1.09 -23.57 8.70
N GLU A 352 0.36 -23.73 7.62
CA GLU A 352 -1.07 -23.39 7.59
C GLU A 352 -1.88 -24.32 8.53
N GLU A 353 -1.53 -25.61 8.58
CA GLU A 353 -2.17 -26.55 9.49
C GLU A 353 -1.94 -26.18 10.95
N ILE A 354 -0.70 -25.84 11.32
CA ILE A 354 -0.39 -25.47 12.72
C ILE A 354 -1.06 -24.17 13.12
N MET A 355 -1.17 -23.17 12.22
CA MET A 355 -1.92 -21.93 12.47
C MET A 355 -3.36 -22.22 12.87
N GLY A 356 -4.02 -23.15 12.20
CA GLY A 356 -5.40 -23.52 12.49
C GLY A 356 -5.60 -24.20 13.86
N ARG A 357 -4.53 -24.76 14.47
CA ARG A 357 -4.58 -25.51 15.73
C ARG A 357 -3.98 -24.77 16.92
N SER A 358 -3.16 -23.74 16.70
CA SER A 358 -2.39 -23.02 17.73
C SER A 358 -3.03 -21.70 18.14
N GLY A 359 -4.33 -21.69 18.36
CA GLY A 359 -5.04 -20.49 18.81
C GLY A 359 -4.58 -19.98 20.18
N PHE A 360 -4.05 -20.86 21.05
CA PHE A 360 -3.51 -20.48 22.36
C PHE A 360 -2.20 -19.66 22.24
N ASP A 361 -1.45 -19.81 21.13
CA ASP A 361 -0.28 -18.98 20.82
C ASP A 361 -0.64 -17.65 20.18
N GLY A 362 -1.94 -17.36 20.02
CA GLY A 362 -2.44 -16.17 19.31
C GLY A 362 -2.47 -16.31 17.79
N MET A 363 -2.20 -17.50 17.26
CA MET A 363 -2.35 -17.78 15.83
C MET A 363 -3.83 -17.91 15.46
N GLN A 364 -4.16 -17.51 14.25
CA GLN A 364 -5.46 -17.78 13.63
C GLN A 364 -5.37 -17.74 12.12
N THR A 365 -6.20 -18.52 11.46
CA THR A 365 -6.39 -18.41 10.01
C THR A 365 -7.43 -17.35 9.68
N ALA A 366 -7.36 -16.82 8.45
CA ALA A 366 -8.37 -15.87 7.96
C ALA A 366 -9.78 -16.43 8.05
N ASN A 367 -9.97 -17.73 7.78
CA ASN A 367 -11.28 -18.39 7.87
C ASN A 367 -11.80 -18.44 9.31
N GLN A 368 -10.95 -18.68 10.30
CA GLN A 368 -11.35 -18.64 11.72
C GLN A 368 -11.77 -17.23 12.14
N ALA A 369 -11.03 -16.21 11.69
CA ALA A 369 -11.39 -14.82 11.94
C ALA A 369 -12.73 -14.43 11.29
N LEU A 370 -12.93 -14.82 10.03
CA LEU A 370 -14.21 -14.58 9.30
C LEU A 370 -15.38 -15.32 9.93
N GLN A 371 -15.17 -16.59 10.31
CA GLN A 371 -16.18 -17.38 11.01
C GLN A 371 -16.63 -16.69 12.31
N LYS A 372 -15.68 -16.23 13.11
CA LYS A 372 -15.99 -15.51 14.35
C LYS A 372 -16.78 -14.23 14.09
N LEU A 373 -16.46 -13.46 13.04
CA LEU A 373 -17.23 -12.26 12.69
C LEU A 373 -18.69 -12.56 12.31
N VAL A 374 -18.93 -13.70 11.66
CA VAL A 374 -20.30 -14.17 11.36
C VAL A 374 -21.00 -14.61 12.64
N GLU A 375 -20.35 -15.39 13.51
CA GLU A 375 -20.88 -15.85 14.79
C GLU A 375 -21.23 -14.68 15.73
N ASP A 376 -20.40 -13.64 15.74
CA ASP A 376 -20.61 -12.40 16.50
C ASP A 376 -21.69 -11.48 15.87
N GLY A 377 -22.32 -11.89 14.75
CA GLY A 377 -23.35 -11.12 14.03
C GLY A 377 -22.85 -9.82 13.39
N ARG A 378 -21.53 -9.68 13.23
CA ARG A 378 -20.92 -8.46 12.69
C ARG A 378 -21.01 -8.37 11.17
N CYS A 379 -21.11 -9.48 10.48
CA CYS A 379 -21.26 -9.56 9.02
C CYS A 379 -22.13 -10.73 8.60
N SER A 380 -22.60 -10.74 7.36
CA SER A 380 -23.30 -11.88 6.79
C SER A 380 -22.35 -13.02 6.42
N ALA A 381 -22.86 -14.25 6.35
CA ALA A 381 -22.09 -15.39 5.86
C ALA A 381 -21.61 -15.19 4.41
N ASP A 382 -22.45 -14.57 3.58
CA ASP A 382 -22.11 -14.30 2.17
C ASP A 382 -20.96 -13.30 2.04
N ASP A 383 -20.95 -12.23 2.85
CA ASP A 383 -19.86 -11.25 2.87
C ASP A 383 -18.54 -11.92 3.34
N ALA A 384 -18.60 -12.79 4.34
CA ALA A 384 -17.44 -13.52 4.84
C ALA A 384 -16.92 -14.50 3.80
N LEU A 385 -17.79 -15.25 3.13
CA LEU A 385 -17.42 -16.19 2.06
C LEU A 385 -16.76 -15.46 0.86
N ALA A 386 -17.24 -14.28 0.51
CA ALA A 386 -16.67 -13.46 -0.55
C ALA A 386 -15.22 -12.99 -0.25
N GLN A 387 -14.84 -12.87 1.02
CA GLN A 387 -13.49 -12.48 1.45
C GLN A 387 -12.55 -13.68 1.68
N SER A 388 -13.11 -14.88 1.82
CA SER A 388 -12.33 -16.08 2.13
C SER A 388 -11.47 -16.52 0.94
N LEU A 389 -10.21 -16.89 1.23
CA LEU A 389 -9.32 -17.56 0.27
C LEU A 389 -9.69 -19.04 0.06
N LYS A 390 -10.41 -19.63 1.03
CA LYS A 390 -10.88 -21.03 1.02
C LYS A 390 -12.38 -21.07 1.35
N PRO A 391 -13.27 -20.57 0.47
CA PRO A 391 -14.69 -20.39 0.77
C PRO A 391 -15.41 -21.71 1.06
N ASN A 392 -14.99 -22.83 0.46
CA ASN A 392 -15.59 -24.13 0.73
C ASN A 392 -15.34 -24.61 2.16
N GLU A 393 -14.12 -24.39 2.69
CA GLU A 393 -13.78 -24.74 4.07
C GLU A 393 -14.57 -23.86 5.06
N LEU A 394 -14.64 -22.55 4.80
CA LEU A 394 -15.45 -21.65 5.62
C LEU A 394 -16.94 -22.00 5.59
N ALA A 395 -17.49 -22.33 4.43
CA ALA A 395 -18.89 -22.74 4.30
C ALA A 395 -19.18 -24.04 5.09
N GLN A 396 -18.25 -24.99 5.13
CA GLN A 396 -18.40 -26.21 5.94
C GLN A 396 -18.34 -25.87 7.45
N ALA A 397 -17.39 -25.01 7.86
CA ALA A 397 -17.26 -24.59 9.25
C ALA A 397 -18.52 -23.86 9.76
N LEU A 398 -19.12 -23.01 8.93
CA LEU A 398 -20.35 -22.30 9.26
C LEU A 398 -21.57 -23.22 9.34
N ARG A 399 -21.65 -24.31 8.54
CA ARG A 399 -22.75 -25.29 8.56
C ARG A 399 -22.65 -26.30 9.71
N GLY A 400 -21.44 -26.65 10.14
CA GLY A 400 -21.21 -27.67 11.16
C GLY A 400 -21.61 -27.28 12.58
N ARG A 401 -22.17 -26.10 12.77
CA ARG A 401 -22.66 -25.54 14.04
C ARG A 401 -24.13 -25.13 14.05
N THR A 402 -24.89 -25.47 12.99
CA THR A 402 -26.36 -25.37 12.97
C THR A 402 -27.03 -26.73 13.40
#